data_9e34758a74f67a5e1d994ca1c7d97176
#
_entry.id   9e34758a74f67a5e1d994ca1c7d97176
#
_cell.length_a   1.000
_cell.length_b   1.000
_cell.length_c   1.000
_cell.angle_alpha   90.00
_cell.angle_beta   90.00
_cell.angle_gamma   90.00
#
_symmetry.space_group_name_H-M   'P 1'
#
loop_
_entity.id
_entity.type
_entity.pdbx_description
1 polymer ?
#
loop_
_entity_poly.entity_id
_entity_poly.type
_entity_poly.pdbx_seq_one_letter_code
_entity_poly.pdbx_strand_id
1 'polypeptide(L)'
;MKLPVPSRKVRLTLSILFLLFSLVFLWWAVGSPMPTPGLAHRATLLSYGLTPGPVEAQGEIHFQEITRSPDSSEGSRWLVSRQEDGWAVTVHPKAGLFWSQSNSRVQLLTPSEDTPLMAAHLQYASAYLWEEGISENPFDDGDWYWEWVTLAVCTLPDVARIELYQGWYNSIDANGLSPRDWLLEHGSVADCTRLSPDSPFWLCQQVWNPGDGASATLARAYDAQGNLLCEWCSYDG
;
A
#
# COMPACT_ATOMS: atom_id res chain seq x y z
N MET A 1 -11.14 -25.10 55.85
CA MET A 1 -9.95 -25.71 55.20
C MET A 1 -9.01 -24.57 54.84
N LYS A 2 -7.83 -24.43 55.52
CA LYS A 2 -6.83 -23.40 55.20
C LYS A 2 -5.95 -23.93 54.09
N LEU A 3 -5.97 -23.32 52.92
CA LEU A 3 -5.07 -23.68 51.83
C LEU A 3 -3.63 -23.40 52.26
N PRO A 4 -2.67 -24.30 51.98
CA PRO A 4 -1.27 -24.11 52.32
C PRO A 4 -0.71 -22.87 51.57
N VAL A 5 -0.07 -22.01 52.32
CA VAL A 5 0.57 -20.80 51.74
C VAL A 5 1.79 -21.24 50.93
N PRO A 6 1.83 -20.94 49.61
CA PRO A 6 2.93 -21.38 48.78
C PRO A 6 4.29 -20.78 49.22
N SER A 7 5.38 -21.52 49.06
CA SER A 7 6.72 -21.05 49.40
C SER A 7 7.12 -19.79 48.65
N ARG A 8 8.06 -18.99 49.18
CA ARG A 8 8.54 -17.76 48.57
C ARG A 8 9.02 -17.98 47.12
N LYS A 9 9.69 -19.11 46.83
CA LYS A 9 10.16 -19.48 45.49
C LYS A 9 8.97 -19.70 44.55
N VAL A 10 7.96 -20.41 44.96
CA VAL A 10 6.75 -20.68 44.16
C VAL A 10 6.01 -19.39 43.84
N ARG A 11 5.87 -18.48 44.81
CA ARG A 11 5.23 -17.18 44.55
C ARG A 11 6.00 -16.33 43.54
N LEU A 12 7.34 -16.30 43.66
CA LEU A 12 8.21 -15.56 42.71
C LEU A 12 8.08 -16.13 41.31
N THR A 13 8.13 -17.45 41.15
CA THR A 13 7.94 -18.12 39.86
C THR A 13 6.60 -17.83 39.24
N LEU A 14 5.51 -17.90 40.03
CA LEU A 14 4.17 -17.57 39.56
C LEU A 14 4.03 -16.09 39.14
N SER A 15 4.64 -15.18 39.90
CA SER A 15 4.65 -13.74 39.55
C SER A 15 5.41 -13.46 38.25
N ILE A 16 6.54 -14.12 38.04
CA ILE A 16 7.29 -14.01 36.77
C ILE A 16 6.49 -14.57 35.60
N LEU A 17 5.87 -15.75 35.76
CA LEU A 17 5.04 -16.35 34.71
C LEU A 17 3.84 -15.46 34.40
N PHE A 18 3.18 -14.91 35.42
CA PHE A 18 2.07 -13.97 35.22
C PHE A 18 2.51 -12.71 34.49
N LEU A 19 3.66 -12.14 34.88
CA LEU A 19 4.23 -10.98 34.18
C LEU A 19 4.51 -11.27 32.70
N LEU A 20 5.18 -12.40 32.42
CA LEU A 20 5.47 -12.82 31.05
C LEU A 20 4.18 -13.02 30.24
N PHE A 21 3.20 -13.70 30.83
CA PHE A 21 1.88 -13.87 30.18
C PHE A 21 1.20 -12.54 29.91
N SER A 22 1.22 -11.62 30.88
CA SER A 22 0.65 -10.27 30.72
C SER A 22 1.35 -9.47 29.62
N LEU A 23 2.68 -9.56 29.50
CA LEU A 23 3.44 -8.91 28.44
C LEU A 23 3.11 -9.50 27.07
N VAL A 24 3.01 -10.83 26.94
CA VAL A 24 2.60 -11.50 25.70
C VAL A 24 1.17 -11.12 25.32
N PHE A 25 0.28 -11.10 26.29
CA PHE A 25 -1.12 -10.69 26.08
C PHE A 25 -1.22 -9.23 25.63
N LEU A 26 -0.49 -8.33 26.30
CA LEU A 26 -0.44 -6.93 25.93
C LEU A 26 0.12 -6.75 24.51
N TRP A 27 1.22 -7.42 24.18
CA TRP A 27 1.80 -7.42 22.85
C TRP A 27 0.80 -7.90 21.79
N TRP A 28 0.06 -8.97 22.07
CA TRP A 28 -1.00 -9.46 21.20
C TRP A 28 -2.17 -8.46 21.10
N ALA A 29 -2.60 -7.88 22.22
CA ALA A 29 -3.72 -6.93 22.27
C ALA A 29 -3.46 -5.61 21.48
N VAL A 30 -2.19 -5.20 21.36
CA VAL A 30 -1.78 -4.04 20.55
C VAL A 30 -1.47 -4.39 19.08
N GLY A 31 -1.93 -5.56 18.61
CA GLY A 31 -1.79 -5.98 17.21
C GLY A 31 -0.43 -6.60 16.87
N SER A 32 0.28 -7.17 17.84
CA SER A 32 1.55 -7.88 17.65
C SER A 32 2.59 -7.08 16.84
N PRO A 33 2.93 -5.86 17.27
CA PRO A 33 3.86 -5.01 16.53
C PRO A 33 5.25 -5.66 16.45
N MET A 34 5.88 -5.55 15.27
CA MET A 34 7.17 -6.17 14.99
C MET A 34 8.32 -5.16 15.11
N PRO A 35 9.51 -5.57 15.59
CA PRO A 35 10.65 -4.66 15.74
C PRO A 35 11.26 -4.19 14.41
N THR A 36 11.00 -4.91 13.32
CA THR A 36 11.49 -4.51 11.99
C THR A 36 10.41 -4.70 10.92
N PRO A 37 10.43 -3.90 9.84
CA PRO A 37 9.47 -4.05 8.74
C PRO A 37 9.58 -5.42 8.05
N GLY A 38 10.79 -5.99 7.95
CA GLY A 38 10.98 -7.33 7.37
C GLY A 38 10.34 -8.43 8.21
N LEU A 39 10.34 -8.33 9.54
CA LEU A 39 9.63 -9.28 10.40
C LEU A 39 8.11 -9.10 10.29
N ALA A 40 7.62 -7.86 10.19
CA ALA A 40 6.22 -7.57 9.96
C ALA A 40 5.75 -8.15 8.62
N HIS A 41 6.53 -7.94 7.54
CA HIS A 41 6.28 -8.51 6.22
C HIS A 41 6.18 -10.05 6.29
N ARG A 42 7.20 -10.71 6.87
CA ARG A 42 7.21 -12.17 7.00
C ARG A 42 5.99 -12.68 7.78
N ALA A 43 5.65 -12.05 8.88
CA ALA A 43 4.50 -12.46 9.69
C ALA A 43 3.18 -12.24 8.94
N THR A 44 3.07 -11.15 8.20
CA THR A 44 1.90 -10.88 7.34
C THR A 44 1.77 -11.97 6.25
N LEU A 45 2.83 -12.28 5.51
CA LEU A 45 2.78 -13.34 4.49
C LEU A 45 2.33 -14.69 5.08
N LEU A 46 2.89 -15.08 6.21
CA LEU A 46 2.49 -16.32 6.91
C LEU A 46 1.02 -16.31 7.32
N SER A 47 0.47 -15.17 7.75
CA SER A 47 -0.95 -15.04 8.10
C SER A 47 -1.90 -15.20 6.91
N TYR A 48 -1.41 -14.92 5.70
CA TYR A 48 -2.13 -15.17 4.44
C TYR A 48 -1.83 -16.55 3.82
N GLY A 49 -1.08 -17.41 4.52
CA GLY A 49 -0.71 -18.73 4.03
C GLY A 49 0.37 -18.73 2.94
N LEU A 50 1.08 -17.60 2.77
CA LEU A 50 2.15 -17.45 1.79
C LEU A 50 3.50 -17.81 2.39
N THR A 51 4.38 -18.39 1.60
CA THR A 51 5.77 -18.66 2.01
C THR A 51 6.59 -17.37 1.88
N PRO A 52 7.25 -16.92 2.97
CA PRO A 52 8.10 -15.74 2.90
C PRO A 52 9.33 -15.98 2.01
N GLY A 53 9.35 -15.40 0.83
CA GLY A 53 10.49 -15.39 -0.09
C GLY A 53 11.50 -14.28 0.22
N PRO A 54 12.60 -14.18 -0.56
CA PRO A 54 13.53 -13.06 -0.45
C PRO A 54 12.85 -11.73 -0.79
N VAL A 55 13.22 -10.68 -0.06
CA VAL A 55 12.79 -9.31 -0.36
C VAL A 55 13.61 -8.80 -1.54
N GLU A 56 12.96 -8.49 -2.65
CA GLU A 56 13.59 -8.01 -3.89
C GLU A 56 13.55 -6.48 -4.00
N ALA A 57 12.54 -5.85 -3.39
CA ALA A 57 12.42 -4.40 -3.36
C ALA A 57 11.77 -3.93 -2.05
N GLN A 58 12.14 -2.76 -1.61
CA GLN A 58 11.55 -2.10 -0.45
C GLN A 58 11.77 -0.60 -0.52
N GLY A 59 10.92 0.16 0.12
CA GLY A 59 11.06 1.60 0.22
C GLY A 59 10.21 2.18 1.33
N GLU A 60 10.33 3.47 1.53
CA GLU A 60 9.56 4.24 2.48
C GLU A 60 8.55 5.10 1.74
N ILE A 61 7.35 5.25 2.29
CA ILE A 61 6.32 6.10 1.71
C ILE A 61 6.41 7.46 2.37
N HIS A 62 6.60 8.48 1.54
CA HIS A 62 6.62 9.88 1.94
C HIS A 62 5.56 10.63 1.14
N PHE A 63 4.54 11.12 1.81
CA PHE A 63 3.52 11.96 1.19
C PHE A 63 4.00 13.40 1.05
N GLN A 64 3.49 14.11 0.04
CA GLN A 64 3.76 15.53 -0.13
C GLN A 64 3.14 16.33 1.03
N GLU A 65 3.67 17.53 1.29
CA GLU A 65 3.23 18.35 2.42
C GLU A 65 1.74 18.71 2.35
N ILE A 66 1.21 18.85 1.11
CA ILE A 66 -0.20 19.19 0.85
C ILE A 66 -1.17 18.08 1.29
N THR A 67 -0.74 16.81 1.25
CA THR A 67 -1.56 15.64 1.63
C THR A 67 -1.20 15.11 3.01
N ARG A 68 -0.33 15.81 3.71
CA ARG A 68 0.18 15.42 5.02
C ARG A 68 -0.85 15.69 6.11
N SER A 69 -1.80 14.78 6.27
CA SER A 69 -2.68 14.77 7.44
C SER A 69 -1.91 14.34 8.70
N PRO A 70 -2.22 14.88 9.89
CA PRO A 70 -1.68 14.38 11.16
C PRO A 70 -1.89 12.88 11.38
N ASP A 71 -2.93 12.32 10.76
CA ASP A 71 -3.27 10.90 10.79
C ASP A 71 -2.65 10.09 9.64
N SER A 72 -1.96 10.76 8.69
CA SER A 72 -1.26 10.05 7.62
C SER A 72 -0.14 9.23 8.25
N SER A 73 -0.06 7.97 7.86
CA SER A 73 0.92 6.99 8.35
C SER A 73 2.33 7.31 7.82
N GLU A 74 2.87 8.48 8.23
CA GLU A 74 4.25 8.85 7.92
C GLU A 74 5.22 7.75 8.33
N GLY A 75 6.11 7.41 7.42
CA GLY A 75 7.11 6.38 7.63
C GLY A 75 6.60 4.97 7.44
N SER A 76 5.50 4.76 6.71
CA SER A 76 5.14 3.42 6.23
C SER A 76 6.23 2.87 5.31
N ARG A 77 6.50 1.56 5.42
CA ARG A 77 7.39 0.86 4.50
C ARG A 77 6.63 -0.15 3.67
N TRP A 78 6.91 -0.15 2.39
CA TRP A 78 6.49 -1.20 1.50
C TRP A 78 7.63 -2.18 1.25
N LEU A 79 7.28 -3.48 1.13
CA LEU A 79 8.19 -4.55 0.82
C LEU A 79 7.59 -5.44 -0.26
N VAL A 80 8.45 -5.91 -1.16
CA VAL A 80 8.10 -6.85 -2.23
C VAL A 80 8.96 -8.08 -2.06
N SER A 81 8.34 -9.24 -1.98
CA SER A 81 9.04 -10.51 -1.92
C SER A 81 8.62 -11.44 -3.04
N ARG A 82 9.58 -12.25 -3.51
CA ARG A 82 9.34 -13.26 -4.52
C ARG A 82 8.39 -14.33 -4.01
N GLN A 83 7.44 -14.71 -4.85
CA GLN A 83 6.55 -15.86 -4.71
C GLN A 83 6.76 -16.80 -5.90
N GLU A 84 6.11 -17.97 -5.87
CA GLU A 84 6.24 -18.98 -6.95
C GLU A 84 5.86 -18.40 -8.30
N ASP A 85 4.70 -17.71 -8.39
CA ASP A 85 4.13 -17.20 -9.64
C ASP A 85 4.22 -15.66 -9.77
N GLY A 86 5.06 -14.99 -8.98
CA GLY A 86 5.14 -13.53 -9.03
C GLY A 86 5.70 -12.90 -7.77
N TRP A 87 5.01 -11.89 -7.27
CA TRP A 87 5.46 -11.12 -6.10
C TRP A 87 4.31 -10.83 -5.13
N ALA A 88 4.62 -10.85 -3.84
CA ALA A 88 3.75 -10.37 -2.79
C ALA A 88 4.21 -8.99 -2.31
N VAL A 89 3.29 -8.05 -2.32
CA VAL A 89 3.52 -6.66 -1.89
C VAL A 89 2.78 -6.42 -0.58
N THR A 90 3.46 -5.82 0.39
CA THR A 90 2.86 -5.44 1.67
C THR A 90 3.28 -4.03 2.06
N VAL A 91 2.46 -3.37 2.85
CA VAL A 91 2.75 -2.05 3.42
C VAL A 91 2.61 -2.13 4.94
N HIS A 92 3.60 -1.64 5.64
CA HIS A 92 3.69 -1.68 7.10
C HIS A 92 3.77 -0.28 7.67
N PRO A 93 2.71 0.23 8.28
CA PRO A 93 2.74 1.49 9.01
C PRO A 93 3.68 1.41 10.21
N LYS A 94 4.40 2.49 10.46
CA LYS A 94 5.24 2.63 11.65
C LYS A 94 4.40 3.05 12.84
N ALA A 95 4.51 2.33 13.95
CA ALA A 95 3.87 2.62 15.22
C ALA A 95 4.94 2.84 16.30
N GLY A 96 5.39 4.09 16.46
CA GLY A 96 6.49 4.44 17.35
C GLY A 96 7.81 3.78 16.92
N LEU A 97 8.33 2.85 17.76
CA LEU A 97 9.56 2.08 17.47
C LEU A 97 9.30 0.76 16.74
N PHE A 98 8.04 0.43 16.46
CA PHE A 98 7.61 -0.85 15.91
C PHE A 98 6.87 -0.69 14.59
N TRP A 99 6.62 -1.81 13.93
CA TRP A 99 5.92 -1.90 12.64
C TRP A 99 4.63 -2.71 12.82
N SER A 100 3.52 -2.16 12.37
CA SER A 100 2.23 -2.82 12.47
C SER A 100 2.08 -3.93 11.44
N GLN A 101 1.35 -5.00 11.84
CA GLN A 101 0.82 -6.01 10.92
C GLN A 101 -0.65 -5.76 10.58
N SER A 102 -1.38 -5.13 11.49
CA SER A 102 -2.86 -5.13 11.53
C SER A 102 -3.53 -4.45 10.33
N ASN A 103 -2.83 -3.53 9.66
CA ASN A 103 -3.38 -2.78 8.52
C ASN A 103 -2.72 -3.16 7.17
N SER A 104 -1.88 -4.20 7.17
CA SER A 104 -1.17 -4.61 5.96
C SER A 104 -2.06 -5.50 5.12
N ARG A 105 -2.42 -5.03 3.93
CA ARG A 105 -2.98 -5.90 2.89
C ARG A 105 -1.84 -6.55 2.13
N VAL A 106 -2.00 -7.82 1.79
CA VAL A 106 -1.12 -8.47 0.82
C VAL A 106 -1.74 -8.31 -0.55
N GLN A 107 -0.99 -7.73 -1.47
CA GLN A 107 -1.36 -7.70 -2.88
C GLN A 107 -0.43 -8.64 -3.64
N LEU A 108 -1.03 -9.51 -4.46
CA LEU A 108 -0.28 -10.42 -5.31
C LEU A 108 -0.18 -9.83 -6.71
N LEU A 109 1.04 -9.68 -7.20
CA LEU A 109 1.34 -9.30 -8.57
C LEU A 109 1.86 -10.55 -9.29
N THR A 110 1.05 -11.09 -10.18
CA THR A 110 1.32 -12.33 -10.93
C THR A 110 1.33 -12.04 -12.43
N PRO A 111 2.30 -11.23 -12.92
CA PRO A 111 2.38 -10.98 -14.34
C PRO A 111 2.63 -12.28 -15.13
N SER A 112 2.06 -12.36 -16.31
CA SER A 112 2.18 -13.48 -17.23
C SER A 112 2.66 -13.00 -18.61
N GLU A 113 2.86 -13.91 -19.54
CA GLU A 113 3.17 -13.54 -20.93
C GLU A 113 2.04 -12.70 -21.56
N ASP A 114 0.78 -13.00 -21.24
CA ASP A 114 -0.38 -12.26 -21.74
C ASP A 114 -0.64 -10.94 -20.97
N THR A 115 -0.18 -10.87 -19.73
CA THR A 115 -0.35 -9.70 -18.86
C THR A 115 0.98 -9.35 -18.20
N PRO A 116 1.97 -8.86 -18.96
CA PRO A 116 3.31 -8.62 -18.45
C PRO A 116 3.43 -7.39 -17.54
N LEU A 117 2.40 -6.56 -17.50
CA LEU A 117 2.31 -5.34 -16.68
C LEU A 117 1.17 -5.47 -15.68
N MET A 118 1.45 -5.15 -14.42
CA MET A 118 0.47 -5.05 -13.34
C MET A 118 0.83 -3.92 -12.39
N ALA A 119 -0.15 -3.41 -11.65
CA ALA A 119 0.09 -2.39 -10.63
C ALA A 119 -0.63 -2.72 -9.31
N ALA A 120 -0.05 -2.28 -8.20
CA ALA A 120 -0.60 -2.42 -6.86
C ALA A 120 -0.60 -1.07 -6.16
N HIS A 121 -1.73 -0.68 -5.58
CA HIS A 121 -1.80 0.51 -4.74
C HIS A 121 -1.18 0.21 -3.38
N LEU A 122 -0.08 0.91 -3.06
CA LEU A 122 0.61 0.73 -1.80
C LEU A 122 -0.13 1.43 -0.67
N GLN A 123 -0.38 2.71 -0.86
CA GLN A 123 -1.03 3.56 0.13
C GLN A 123 -1.58 4.82 -0.52
N TYR A 124 -2.57 5.42 0.11
CA TYR A 124 -3.05 6.75 -0.23
C TYR A 124 -3.12 7.63 1.02
N ALA A 125 -2.99 8.93 0.82
CA ALA A 125 -3.33 9.97 1.79
C ALA A 125 -4.38 10.89 1.16
N SER A 126 -5.25 11.43 1.98
CA SER A 126 -6.21 12.44 1.55
C SER A 126 -6.06 13.68 2.40
N ALA A 127 -6.13 14.85 1.79
CA ALA A 127 -6.16 16.13 2.46
C ALA A 127 -7.32 16.95 1.93
N TYR A 128 -7.95 17.68 2.84
CA TYR A 128 -8.96 18.67 2.51
C TYR A 128 -8.33 20.05 2.65
N LEU A 129 -8.26 20.80 1.56
CA LEU A 129 -7.73 22.15 1.58
C LEU A 129 -8.89 23.14 1.78
N TRP A 130 -8.82 23.85 2.91
CA TRP A 130 -9.68 25.00 3.18
C TRP A 130 -9.05 26.24 2.53
N GLU A 131 -9.79 26.93 1.66
CA GLU A 131 -9.44 28.30 1.39
C GLU A 131 -9.86 29.16 2.60
N GLU A 132 -8.96 30.00 3.10
CA GLU A 132 -9.22 30.90 4.23
C GLU A 132 -10.46 31.75 3.93
N GLY A 133 -11.56 31.46 4.62
CA GLY A 133 -12.80 32.25 4.57
C GLY A 133 -14.04 31.53 4.08
N ILE A 134 -14.00 30.25 3.77
CA ILE A 134 -15.15 29.46 3.31
C ILE A 134 -15.62 28.49 4.40
N SER A 135 -16.93 28.58 4.67
CA SER A 135 -17.87 27.69 5.36
C SER A 135 -17.36 26.72 6.45
N GLU A 136 -18.01 26.78 7.62
CA GLU A 136 -17.86 25.83 8.75
C GLU A 136 -18.34 24.39 8.42
N ASN A 137 -18.81 24.12 7.20
CA ASN A 137 -19.28 22.81 6.79
C ASN A 137 -18.24 22.11 5.90
N PRO A 138 -17.62 21.01 6.35
CA PRO A 138 -16.60 20.29 5.59
C PRO A 138 -17.13 19.62 4.30
N PHE A 139 -18.41 19.77 3.99
CA PHE A 139 -19.03 19.23 2.78
C PHE A 139 -19.39 20.31 1.76
N ASP A 140 -19.15 21.59 2.06
CA ASP A 140 -19.39 22.69 1.15
C ASP A 140 -18.08 23.17 0.53
N ASP A 141 -17.92 22.98 -0.77
CA ASP A 141 -17.00 23.65 -1.70
C ASP A 141 -15.48 23.62 -1.41
N GLY A 142 -14.97 22.65 -0.67
CA GLY A 142 -13.53 22.45 -0.53
C GLY A 142 -13.01 21.41 -1.53
N ASP A 143 -11.79 21.62 -1.99
CA ASP A 143 -11.12 20.66 -2.86
C ASP A 143 -10.49 19.54 -2.05
N TRP A 144 -10.95 18.33 -2.28
CA TRP A 144 -10.28 17.14 -1.79
C TRP A 144 -9.12 16.78 -2.70
N TYR A 145 -7.95 16.54 -2.12
CA TYR A 145 -6.77 16.03 -2.82
C TYR A 145 -6.42 14.65 -2.29
N TRP A 146 -6.13 13.76 -3.20
CA TRP A 146 -5.67 12.42 -2.90
C TRP A 146 -4.27 12.23 -3.46
N GLU A 147 -3.40 11.68 -2.64
CA GLU A 147 -2.07 11.27 -3.08
C GLU A 147 -1.98 9.76 -2.99
N TRP A 148 -1.70 9.15 -4.12
CA TRP A 148 -1.58 7.71 -4.24
C TRP A 148 -0.14 7.34 -4.53
N VAL A 149 0.35 6.31 -3.81
CA VAL A 149 1.62 5.66 -4.07
C VAL A 149 1.31 4.28 -4.63
N THR A 150 1.74 4.05 -5.86
CA THR A 150 1.44 2.84 -6.63
C THR A 150 2.73 2.20 -7.10
N LEU A 151 2.86 0.89 -6.93
CA LEU A 151 3.94 0.09 -7.47
C LEU A 151 3.46 -0.60 -8.73
N ALA A 152 4.13 -0.38 -9.85
CA ALA A 152 3.94 -1.15 -11.07
C ALA A 152 5.07 -2.16 -11.22
N VAL A 153 4.76 -3.32 -11.78
CA VAL A 153 5.72 -4.34 -12.19
C VAL A 153 5.54 -4.62 -13.67
N CYS A 154 6.65 -4.61 -14.42
CA CYS A 154 6.66 -5.00 -15.82
C CYS A 154 7.80 -5.98 -16.09
N THR A 155 7.46 -7.12 -16.68
CA THR A 155 8.41 -8.21 -16.97
C THR A 155 9.01 -8.12 -18.39
N LEU A 156 8.55 -7.18 -19.22
CA LEU A 156 9.12 -6.95 -20.53
C LEU A 156 10.50 -6.28 -20.43
N PRO A 157 11.51 -6.76 -21.18
CA PRO A 157 12.88 -6.24 -21.06
C PRO A 157 13.05 -4.82 -21.63
N ASP A 158 12.31 -4.48 -22.70
CA ASP A 158 12.53 -3.27 -23.50
C ASP A 158 11.73 -2.06 -23.01
N VAL A 159 11.15 -2.12 -21.79
CA VAL A 159 10.38 -1.02 -21.23
C VAL A 159 11.30 0.12 -20.83
N ALA A 160 11.09 1.29 -21.43
CA ALA A 160 11.80 2.52 -21.14
C ALA A 160 10.99 3.49 -20.27
N ARG A 161 9.66 3.41 -20.34
CA ARG A 161 8.76 4.29 -19.60
C ARG A 161 7.47 3.57 -19.24
N ILE A 162 6.94 3.86 -18.05
CA ILE A 162 5.57 3.48 -17.65
C ILE A 162 4.81 4.74 -17.24
N GLU A 163 3.64 4.93 -17.82
CA GLU A 163 2.65 5.93 -17.43
C GLU A 163 1.55 5.26 -16.62
N LEU A 164 1.12 5.93 -15.56
CA LEU A 164 0.00 5.51 -14.74
C LEU A 164 -1.10 6.56 -14.80
N TYR A 165 -2.28 6.13 -15.25
CA TYR A 165 -3.50 6.93 -15.26
C TYR A 165 -4.36 6.48 -14.10
N GLN A 166 -4.84 7.42 -13.30
CA GLN A 166 -5.69 7.16 -12.14
C GLN A 166 -6.88 8.11 -12.13
N GLY A 167 -8.01 7.62 -11.65
CA GLY A 167 -9.23 8.42 -11.55
C GLY A 167 -10.38 7.65 -10.90
N TRP A 168 -11.47 8.37 -10.65
CA TRP A 168 -12.72 7.80 -10.19
C TRP A 168 -13.66 7.61 -11.38
N TYR A 169 -13.87 6.35 -11.73
CA TYR A 169 -14.79 6.00 -12.81
C TYR A 169 -16.20 5.83 -12.25
N ASN A 170 -17.15 6.59 -12.83
CA ASN A 170 -18.57 6.41 -12.58
C ASN A 170 -19.26 6.05 -13.89
N SER A 171 -19.86 4.87 -13.95
CA SER A 171 -20.50 4.35 -15.15
C SER A 171 -21.67 5.21 -15.63
N ILE A 172 -22.30 5.99 -14.75
CA ILE A 172 -23.41 6.90 -15.07
C ILE A 172 -22.87 8.10 -15.85
N ASP A 173 -21.76 8.68 -15.40
CA ASP A 173 -21.16 9.88 -15.98
C ASP A 173 -20.24 9.58 -17.15
N ALA A 174 -19.82 8.34 -17.29
CA ALA A 174 -18.90 7.89 -18.34
C ALA A 174 -19.52 7.82 -19.75
N ASN A 175 -20.83 8.08 -19.90
CA ASN A 175 -21.52 8.10 -21.20
C ASN A 175 -21.28 6.85 -22.07
N GLY A 176 -21.10 5.70 -21.43
CA GLY A 176 -20.85 4.41 -22.11
C GLY A 176 -19.37 4.15 -22.44
N LEU A 177 -18.44 5.02 -22.04
CA LEU A 177 -17.01 4.73 -22.12
C LEU A 177 -16.63 3.57 -21.19
N SER A 178 -15.68 2.77 -21.62
CA SER A 178 -15.04 1.78 -20.72
C SER A 178 -14.20 2.50 -19.66
N PRO A 179 -13.89 1.88 -18.49
CA PRO A 179 -12.98 2.46 -17.52
C PRO A 179 -11.64 2.87 -18.14
N ARG A 180 -11.11 2.07 -19.06
CA ARG A 180 -9.90 2.35 -19.81
C ARG A 180 -9.99 3.63 -20.65
N ASP A 181 -11.04 3.74 -21.47
CA ASP A 181 -11.20 4.87 -22.39
C ASP A 181 -11.50 6.15 -21.62
N TRP A 182 -12.28 6.04 -20.54
CA TRP A 182 -12.55 7.15 -19.64
C TRP A 182 -11.26 7.67 -18.99
N LEU A 183 -10.37 6.78 -18.51
CA LEU A 183 -9.08 7.16 -17.92
C LEU A 183 -8.16 7.85 -18.92
N LEU A 184 -8.19 7.45 -20.19
CA LEU A 184 -7.40 8.11 -21.24
C LEU A 184 -7.87 9.55 -21.52
N GLU A 185 -9.15 9.84 -21.32
CA GLU A 185 -9.73 11.17 -21.56
C GLU A 185 -9.72 12.06 -20.31
N HIS A 186 -9.93 11.47 -19.11
CA HIS A 186 -10.21 12.22 -17.88
C HIS A 186 -9.26 11.87 -16.73
N GLY A 187 -8.52 10.76 -16.82
CA GLY A 187 -7.62 10.31 -15.76
C GLY A 187 -6.44 11.25 -15.56
N SER A 188 -6.03 11.39 -14.33
CA SER A 188 -4.77 12.04 -14.00
C SER A 188 -3.61 11.11 -14.36
N VAL A 189 -2.60 11.62 -15.05
CA VAL A 189 -1.46 10.84 -15.54
C VAL A 189 -0.16 11.23 -14.86
N ALA A 190 0.66 10.23 -14.52
CA ALA A 190 2.01 10.45 -14.02
C ALA A 190 2.98 9.39 -14.58
N ASP A 191 4.22 9.80 -14.78
CA ASP A 191 5.31 8.90 -15.13
C ASP A 191 5.78 8.15 -13.88
N CYS A 192 5.97 6.83 -14.01
CA CYS A 192 6.56 6.01 -12.98
C CYS A 192 8.10 6.09 -13.02
N THR A 193 8.72 6.09 -11.85
CA THR A 193 10.17 6.02 -11.71
C THR A 193 10.61 4.58 -11.53
N ARG A 194 11.53 4.10 -12.36
CA ARG A 194 12.12 2.76 -12.22
C ARG A 194 13.03 2.72 -11.00
N LEU A 195 12.86 1.70 -10.15
CA LEU A 195 13.60 1.60 -8.87
C LEU A 195 15.12 1.38 -9.07
N SER A 196 15.49 0.63 -10.10
CA SER A 196 16.88 0.49 -10.56
C SER A 196 16.89 0.03 -12.01
N PRO A 197 18.00 0.21 -12.78
CA PRO A 197 18.05 -0.12 -14.21
C PRO A 197 17.60 -1.55 -14.56
N ASP A 198 17.94 -2.52 -13.70
CA ASP A 198 17.61 -3.94 -13.92
C ASP A 198 16.34 -4.40 -13.17
N SER A 199 15.68 -3.49 -12.45
CA SER A 199 14.47 -3.82 -11.68
C SER A 199 13.25 -3.90 -12.59
N PRO A 200 12.36 -4.88 -12.40
CA PRO A 200 11.05 -4.89 -13.03
C PRO A 200 10.06 -3.92 -12.35
N PHE A 201 10.44 -3.31 -11.22
CA PHE A 201 9.57 -2.50 -10.38
C PHE A 201 9.71 -1.01 -10.70
N TRP A 202 8.55 -0.34 -10.73
CA TRP A 202 8.40 1.08 -10.98
C TRP A 202 7.50 1.69 -9.92
N LEU A 203 7.87 2.84 -9.39
CA LEU A 203 7.10 3.56 -8.38
C LEU A 203 6.49 4.81 -8.99
N CYS A 204 5.19 4.98 -8.79
CA CYS A 204 4.44 6.17 -9.15
C CYS A 204 3.90 6.82 -7.88
N GLN A 205 4.03 8.13 -7.80
CA GLN A 205 3.42 8.94 -6.75
C GLN A 205 2.67 10.07 -7.42
N GLN A 206 1.37 10.16 -7.17
CA GLN A 206 0.50 11.05 -7.89
C GLN A 206 -0.50 11.71 -6.95
N VAL A 207 -0.64 13.02 -7.10
CA VAL A 207 -1.67 13.83 -6.42
C VAL A 207 -2.75 14.17 -7.44
N TRP A 208 -4.00 13.98 -7.08
CA TRP A 208 -5.14 14.31 -7.93
C TRP A 208 -6.39 14.61 -7.11
N ASN A 209 -7.33 15.34 -7.73
CA ASN A 209 -8.61 15.67 -7.12
C ASN A 209 -9.62 14.56 -7.45
N PRO A 210 -10.20 13.89 -6.45
CA PRO A 210 -11.17 12.84 -6.69
C PRO A 210 -12.50 13.40 -7.15
N GLY A 211 -13.10 12.71 -8.14
CA GLY A 211 -14.52 12.83 -8.43
C GLY A 211 -15.33 11.80 -7.65
N ASP A 212 -16.60 11.65 -7.98
CA ASP A 212 -17.48 10.60 -7.48
C ASP A 212 -17.32 9.34 -8.34
N GLY A 213 -17.17 8.16 -7.69
CA GLY A 213 -17.10 6.89 -8.40
C GLY A 213 -16.26 5.83 -7.69
N ALA A 214 -15.89 4.81 -8.44
CA ALA A 214 -14.96 3.77 -7.99
C ALA A 214 -13.56 4.00 -8.56
N SER A 215 -12.56 3.59 -7.82
CA SER A 215 -11.15 3.75 -8.22
C SER A 215 -10.87 2.94 -9.49
N ALA A 216 -10.26 3.61 -10.46
CA ALA A 216 -9.79 2.99 -11.69
C ALA A 216 -8.33 3.35 -11.95
N THR A 217 -7.58 2.38 -12.46
CA THR A 217 -6.15 2.53 -12.74
C THR A 217 -5.83 1.90 -14.08
N LEU A 218 -5.12 2.64 -14.93
CA LEU A 218 -4.57 2.15 -16.19
C LEU A 218 -3.07 2.38 -16.19
N ALA A 219 -2.29 1.32 -16.34
CA ALA A 219 -0.85 1.38 -16.54
C ALA A 219 -0.51 1.10 -18.01
N ARG A 220 0.41 1.86 -18.60
CA ARG A 220 0.86 1.71 -19.99
C ARG A 220 2.38 1.73 -20.05
N ALA A 221 2.96 0.70 -20.65
CA ALA A 221 4.40 0.57 -20.82
C ALA A 221 4.82 0.87 -22.26
N TYR A 222 5.91 1.63 -22.41
CA TYR A 222 6.44 2.08 -23.70
C TYR A 222 7.90 1.73 -23.85
N ASP A 223 8.32 1.51 -25.11
CA ASP A 223 9.73 1.39 -25.47
C ASP A 223 10.43 2.77 -25.52
N ALA A 224 11.73 2.75 -25.83
CA ALA A 224 12.54 3.97 -25.96
C ALA A 224 12.14 4.86 -27.16
N GLN A 225 11.39 4.34 -28.11
CA GLN A 225 10.86 5.07 -29.27
C GLN A 225 9.47 5.65 -29.02
N GLY A 226 8.86 5.33 -27.86
CA GLY A 226 7.52 5.77 -27.48
C GLY A 226 6.40 4.90 -28.02
N ASN A 227 6.71 3.70 -28.54
CA ASN A 227 5.68 2.75 -28.96
C ASN A 227 5.10 2.05 -27.72
N LEU A 228 3.77 1.88 -27.70
CA LEU A 228 3.09 1.14 -26.65
C LEU A 228 3.42 -0.36 -26.76
N LEU A 229 3.98 -0.93 -25.70
CA LEU A 229 4.32 -2.35 -25.61
C LEU A 229 3.17 -3.17 -25.01
N CYS A 230 2.61 -2.69 -23.90
CA CYS A 230 1.48 -3.32 -23.23
C CYS A 230 0.75 -2.33 -22.33
N GLU A 231 -0.46 -2.71 -21.94
CA GLU A 231 -1.26 -1.96 -20.97
C GLU A 231 -1.96 -2.92 -19.99
N TRP A 232 -2.29 -2.41 -18.82
CA TRP A 232 -3.05 -3.10 -17.79
C TRP A 232 -4.05 -2.14 -17.16
N CYS A 233 -5.30 -2.57 -17.02
CA CYS A 233 -6.35 -1.76 -16.44
C CYS A 233 -7.03 -2.53 -15.30
N SER A 234 -7.24 -1.87 -14.17
CA SER A 234 -8.02 -2.37 -13.04
C SER A 234 -9.11 -1.38 -12.69
N TYR A 235 -10.22 -1.92 -12.23
CA TYR A 235 -11.38 -1.17 -11.78
C TYR A 235 -11.99 -1.86 -10.56
N ASP A 236 -12.07 -1.14 -9.45
CA ASP A 236 -12.60 -1.63 -8.17
C ASP A 236 -14.05 -1.18 -7.98
N GLY A 237 -14.95 -1.67 -8.85
CA GLY A 237 -16.36 -1.31 -8.84
C GLY A 237 -17.31 -2.50 -8.91
#